data_b64d167b2721255854aa734192367ee9
#
_entry.id   b64d167b2721255854aa734192367ee9
#
_cell.length_a   1.000
_cell.length_b   1.000
_cell.length_c   1.000
_cell.angle_alpha   90.00
_cell.angle_beta   90.00
_cell.angle_gamma   90.00
#
_symmetry.space_group_name_H-M   'P 1'
#
loop_
_entity.id
_entity.type
_entity.pdbx_description
1 polymer ?
#
loop_
_entity_poly.entity_id
_entity_poly.type
_entity_poly.pdbx_seq_one_letter_code
_entity_poly.pdbx_strand_id
1 'polypeptide(L)'
;ATAMVLCNKYPLGQYSFLQSDLKSQYAPFLALLKNKLADLNSVPGEHVGSYLTYSFQLGLGKNFMSTFGYYLASPFNLIYLFVDEAQIDAAVITIVILKLSLAASFMSLFLGKRIEDKKSYWPVLLGIAYAFSLYSQAYIFHIMWLDGYMLLRLILFFTEKFISEQKYLGLII
;
A
#
# COMPACT_ATOMS: atom_id res chain seq x y z
N ALA A 1 -3.91 -17.93 2.28
CA ALA A 1 -5.14 -18.50 2.84
C ALA A 1 -4.84 -19.46 4.00
N THR A 2 -4.03 -20.50 3.81
CA THR A 2 -3.75 -21.53 4.83
C THR A 2 -3.19 -20.93 6.14
N ALA A 3 -2.23 -20.01 6.07
CA ALA A 3 -1.67 -19.35 7.26
C ALA A 3 -2.71 -18.52 8.01
N MET A 4 -3.64 -17.85 7.31
CA MET A 4 -4.73 -17.08 7.94
C MET A 4 -5.71 -18.02 8.67
N VAL A 5 -6.03 -19.18 8.08
CA VAL A 5 -6.87 -20.20 8.75
C VAL A 5 -6.19 -20.73 9.98
N LEU A 6 -4.92 -21.14 9.89
CA LEU A 6 -4.17 -21.70 11.02
C LEU A 6 -4.02 -20.69 12.18
N CYS A 7 -3.86 -19.41 11.87
CA CYS A 7 -3.76 -18.33 12.86
C CYS A 7 -5.13 -17.74 13.27
N ASN A 8 -6.24 -18.27 12.76
CA ASN A 8 -7.60 -17.77 13.00
C ASN A 8 -7.73 -16.25 12.75
N LYS A 9 -7.09 -15.74 11.66
CA LYS A 9 -7.06 -14.33 11.29
C LYS A 9 -8.15 -13.99 10.28
N TYR A 10 -8.72 -12.79 10.40
CA TYR A 10 -9.66 -12.25 9.41
C TYR A 10 -9.02 -12.23 8.01
N PRO A 11 -9.73 -12.50 6.89
CA PRO A 11 -11.18 -12.77 6.78
C PRO A 11 -11.59 -14.23 7.03
N LEU A 12 -10.66 -15.15 7.27
CA LEU A 12 -10.92 -16.57 7.42
C LEU A 12 -10.99 -17.02 8.89
N GLY A 13 -10.90 -16.08 9.82
CA GLY A 13 -10.95 -16.32 11.26
C GLY A 13 -11.49 -15.11 12.03
N GLN A 14 -11.53 -15.23 13.36
CA GLN A 14 -12.16 -14.27 14.25
C GLN A 14 -11.22 -13.14 14.73
N TYR A 15 -9.90 -13.35 14.64
CA TYR A 15 -8.94 -12.35 15.13
C TYR A 15 -8.65 -11.29 14.06
N SER A 16 -8.72 -10.01 14.46
CA SER A 16 -8.36 -8.89 13.62
C SER A 16 -6.96 -9.02 13.01
N PHE A 17 -6.83 -8.62 11.75
CA PHE A 17 -5.54 -8.49 11.08
C PHE A 17 -4.76 -7.27 11.57
N LEU A 18 -5.44 -6.29 12.17
CA LEU A 18 -4.82 -5.07 12.68
C LEU A 18 -3.95 -5.40 13.90
N GLN A 19 -2.64 -5.49 13.66
CA GLN A 19 -1.62 -5.72 14.69
C GLN A 19 -0.49 -4.71 14.53
N SER A 20 0.33 -4.55 15.58
CA SER A 20 1.47 -3.65 15.57
C SER A 20 1.08 -2.26 15.03
N ASP A 21 1.82 -1.72 14.10
CA ASP A 21 1.63 -0.40 13.52
C ASP A 21 0.33 -0.26 12.73
N LEU A 22 -0.22 -1.35 12.18
CA LEU A 22 -1.55 -1.29 11.54
C LEU A 22 -2.63 -0.84 12.50
N LYS A 23 -2.58 -1.32 13.76
CA LYS A 23 -3.57 -0.97 14.79
C LYS A 23 -3.28 0.39 15.41
N SER A 24 -2.01 0.68 15.73
CA SER A 24 -1.63 1.85 16.52
C SER A 24 -1.42 3.11 15.70
N GLN A 25 -1.13 2.99 14.41
CA GLN A 25 -0.79 4.11 13.53
C GLN A 25 -1.67 4.17 12.28
N TYR A 26 -1.65 3.14 11.42
CA TYR A 26 -2.33 3.21 10.12
C TYR A 26 -3.85 3.34 10.25
N ALA A 27 -4.49 2.53 11.08
CA ALA A 27 -5.95 2.58 11.25
C ALA A 27 -6.43 3.96 11.77
N PRO A 28 -5.84 4.54 12.83
CA PRO A 28 -6.20 5.88 13.28
C PRO A 28 -5.91 6.96 12.24
N PHE A 29 -4.81 6.86 11.48
CA PHE A 29 -4.46 7.86 10.47
C PHE A 29 -5.39 7.79 9.24
N LEU A 30 -5.80 6.59 8.83
CA LEU A 30 -6.80 6.42 7.78
C LEU A 30 -8.17 6.98 8.21
N ALA A 31 -8.59 6.71 9.44
CA ALA A 31 -9.81 7.29 10.01
C ALA A 31 -9.74 8.82 10.04
N LEU A 32 -8.62 9.37 10.50
CA LEU A 32 -8.39 10.82 10.52
C LEU A 32 -8.45 11.44 9.11
N LEU A 33 -7.85 10.77 8.11
CA LEU A 33 -7.93 11.22 6.72
C LEU A 33 -9.38 11.27 6.23
N LYS A 34 -10.13 10.18 6.47
CA LYS A 34 -11.54 10.08 6.07
C LYS A 34 -12.38 11.18 6.72
N ASN A 35 -12.23 11.39 8.03
CA ASN A 35 -12.96 12.43 8.76
C ASN A 35 -12.61 13.82 8.24
N LYS A 36 -11.31 14.12 8.04
CA LYS A 36 -10.90 15.41 7.47
C LYS A 36 -11.50 15.67 6.09
N LEU A 37 -11.61 14.67 5.24
CA LEU A 37 -12.21 14.80 3.91
C LEU A 37 -13.74 14.92 3.99
N ALA A 38 -14.39 14.20 4.90
CA ALA A 38 -15.83 14.29 5.10
C ALA A 38 -16.25 15.68 5.62
N ASP A 39 -15.49 16.23 6.56
CA ASP A 39 -15.77 17.51 7.19
C ASP A 39 -15.34 18.72 6.36
N LEU A 40 -14.65 18.51 5.24
CA LEU A 40 -14.04 19.58 4.45
C LEU A 40 -15.04 20.64 3.99
N ASN A 41 -16.26 20.21 3.64
CA ASN A 41 -17.34 21.11 3.21
C ASN A 41 -17.90 21.99 4.33
N SER A 42 -17.68 21.62 5.59
CA SER A 42 -18.14 22.38 6.78
C SER A 42 -17.09 23.41 7.25
N VAL A 43 -15.88 23.35 6.72
CA VAL A 43 -14.78 24.26 7.08
C VAL A 43 -14.90 25.56 6.28
N PRO A 44 -14.90 26.76 6.93
CA PRO A 44 -14.85 28.03 6.23
C PRO A 44 -13.66 28.09 5.27
N GLY A 45 -13.85 28.62 4.05
CA GLY A 45 -12.84 28.59 2.98
C GLY A 45 -11.48 29.17 3.38
N GLU A 46 -11.46 30.21 4.22
CA GLU A 46 -10.25 30.81 4.77
C GLU A 46 -9.43 29.91 5.70
N HIS A 47 -10.07 28.89 6.30
CA HIS A 47 -9.44 27.95 7.22
C HIS A 47 -9.14 26.58 6.60
N VAL A 48 -9.53 26.29 5.36
CA VAL A 48 -9.31 25.00 4.69
C VAL A 48 -7.83 24.62 4.66
N GLY A 49 -6.96 25.58 4.36
CA GLY A 49 -5.51 25.35 4.33
C GLY A 49 -4.96 24.89 5.68
N SER A 50 -5.31 25.59 6.76
CA SER A 50 -4.87 25.24 8.12
C SER A 50 -5.51 23.93 8.59
N TYR A 51 -6.79 23.69 8.27
CA TYR A 51 -7.47 22.45 8.59
C TYR A 51 -6.82 21.22 7.94
N LEU A 52 -6.41 21.33 6.68
CA LEU A 52 -5.73 20.23 5.96
C LEU A 52 -4.28 20.03 6.42
N THR A 53 -3.59 21.08 6.83
CA THR A 53 -2.17 21.02 7.18
C THR A 53 -1.90 20.67 8.64
N TYR A 54 -2.83 20.91 9.55
CA TYR A 54 -2.64 20.74 10.99
C TYR A 54 -3.73 19.88 11.61
N SER A 55 -3.39 19.11 12.66
CA SER A 55 -4.36 18.35 13.45
C SER A 55 -3.98 18.26 14.91
N PHE A 56 -4.88 18.62 15.80
CA PHE A 56 -4.78 18.41 17.24
C PHE A 56 -5.01 16.96 17.66
N GLN A 57 -5.60 16.14 16.80
CA GLN A 57 -5.81 14.70 17.03
C GLN A 57 -4.51 13.88 16.92
N LEU A 58 -3.42 14.49 16.45
CA LEU A 58 -2.09 13.88 16.36
C LEU A 58 -1.23 14.34 17.55
N GLY A 59 -1.26 13.56 18.63
CA GLY A 59 -0.53 13.91 19.87
C GLY A 59 -1.05 15.20 20.47
N LEU A 60 -0.15 16.17 20.72
CA LEU A 60 -0.49 17.51 21.23
C LEU A 60 -0.68 18.55 20.11
N GLY A 61 -0.86 18.09 18.89
CA GLY A 61 -0.94 18.91 17.68
C GLY A 61 0.31 18.75 16.80
N LYS A 62 0.07 18.38 15.53
CA LYS A 62 1.15 18.11 14.56
C LYS A 62 0.72 18.52 13.16
N ASN A 63 1.71 18.77 12.31
CA ASN A 63 1.49 18.93 10.89
C ASN A 63 0.94 17.62 10.29
N PHE A 64 -0.29 17.68 9.78
CA PHE A 64 -0.95 16.51 9.18
C PHE A 64 -0.33 16.14 7.81
N MET A 65 0.17 17.13 7.04
CA MET A 65 0.80 16.85 5.75
C MET A 65 2.03 15.95 5.87
N SER A 66 2.80 16.06 6.96
CA SER A 66 3.93 15.14 7.19
C SER A 66 3.46 13.70 7.46
N THR A 67 2.37 13.54 8.20
CA THR A 67 1.74 12.22 8.44
C THR A 67 1.11 11.68 7.16
N PHE A 68 0.45 12.54 6.38
CA PHE A 68 -0.11 12.17 5.08
C PHE A 68 0.98 11.67 4.13
N GLY A 69 2.05 12.45 3.93
CA GLY A 69 3.15 12.09 3.01
C GLY A 69 3.85 10.79 3.40
N TYR A 70 4.00 10.54 4.71
CA TYR A 70 4.69 9.36 5.18
C TYR A 70 3.81 8.09 5.19
N TYR A 71 2.57 8.18 5.71
CA TYR A 71 1.71 7.01 5.93
C TYR A 71 0.58 6.86 4.91
N LEU A 72 0.06 7.95 4.35
CA LEU A 72 -1.24 7.97 3.69
C LEU A 72 -1.18 8.27 2.19
N ALA A 73 -0.05 8.73 1.65
CA ALA A 73 0.09 9.16 0.26
C ALA A 73 -0.02 8.02 -0.78
N SER A 74 -0.21 6.77 -0.35
CA SER A 74 -0.43 5.65 -1.25
C SER A 74 -1.82 5.75 -1.92
N PRO A 75 -1.92 5.60 -3.26
CA PRO A 75 -3.21 5.62 -3.94
C PRO A 75 -4.14 4.49 -3.49
N PHE A 76 -3.61 3.39 -2.97
CA PHE A 76 -4.40 2.29 -2.43
C PHE A 76 -5.17 2.67 -1.17
N ASN A 77 -4.71 3.66 -0.44
CA ASN A 77 -5.40 4.15 0.77
C ASN A 77 -6.73 4.83 0.45
N LEU A 78 -6.97 5.23 -0.82
CA LEU A 78 -8.25 5.75 -1.28
C LEU A 78 -9.37 4.71 -1.14
N ILE A 79 -9.05 3.42 -1.16
CA ILE A 79 -10.03 2.34 -0.94
C ILE A 79 -10.74 2.53 0.39
N TYR A 80 -10.02 2.99 1.42
CA TYR A 80 -10.59 3.19 2.74
C TYR A 80 -11.67 4.30 2.80
N LEU A 81 -11.61 5.27 1.89
CA LEU A 81 -12.62 6.35 1.84
C LEU A 81 -14.03 5.83 1.54
N PHE A 82 -14.13 4.66 0.88
CA PHE A 82 -15.39 4.03 0.46
C PHE A 82 -15.87 2.93 1.42
N VAL A 83 -15.16 2.70 2.53
CA VAL A 83 -15.41 1.60 3.47
C VAL A 83 -15.75 2.17 4.83
N ASP A 84 -16.73 1.58 5.54
CA ASP A 84 -17.08 1.99 6.89
C ASP A 84 -15.95 1.69 7.89
N GLU A 85 -15.84 2.48 8.96
CA GLU A 85 -14.82 2.29 9.99
C GLU A 85 -14.86 0.90 10.63
N ALA A 86 -16.04 0.30 10.77
CA ALA A 86 -16.21 -1.07 11.25
C ALA A 86 -15.57 -2.12 10.34
N GLN A 87 -15.32 -1.79 9.08
CA GLN A 87 -14.75 -2.69 8.07
C GLN A 87 -13.29 -2.40 7.74
N ILE A 88 -12.58 -1.68 8.61
CA ILE A 88 -11.18 -1.29 8.39
C ILE A 88 -10.27 -2.51 8.18
N ASP A 89 -10.51 -3.62 8.87
CA ASP A 89 -9.79 -4.88 8.68
C ASP A 89 -9.87 -5.36 7.22
N ALA A 90 -11.09 -5.33 6.66
CA ALA A 90 -11.34 -5.73 5.27
C ALA A 90 -10.61 -4.81 4.28
N ALA A 91 -10.65 -3.49 4.51
CA ALA A 91 -9.97 -2.52 3.67
C ALA A 91 -8.45 -2.72 3.70
N VAL A 92 -7.87 -2.86 4.87
CA VAL A 92 -6.41 -3.05 5.05
C VAL A 92 -5.95 -4.35 4.40
N ILE A 93 -6.66 -5.47 4.61
CA ILE A 93 -6.32 -6.74 3.97
C ILE A 93 -6.43 -6.64 2.46
N THR A 94 -7.46 -5.97 1.94
CA THR A 94 -7.62 -5.76 0.50
C THR A 94 -6.44 -4.98 -0.08
N ILE A 95 -6.00 -3.91 0.60
CA ILE A 95 -4.82 -3.12 0.21
C ILE A 95 -3.57 -4.00 0.19
N VAL A 96 -3.33 -4.80 1.23
CA VAL A 96 -2.17 -5.70 1.30
C VAL A 96 -2.20 -6.73 0.17
N ILE A 97 -3.35 -7.37 -0.07
CA ILE A 97 -3.49 -8.36 -1.15
C ILE A 97 -3.22 -7.72 -2.52
N LEU A 98 -3.77 -6.52 -2.78
CA LEU A 98 -3.52 -5.80 -4.02
C LEU A 98 -2.04 -5.48 -4.22
N LYS A 99 -1.37 -4.96 -3.19
CA LYS A 99 0.06 -4.62 -3.26
C LYS A 99 0.94 -5.86 -3.50
N LEU A 100 0.67 -6.97 -2.80
CA LEU A 100 1.39 -8.23 -3.01
C LEU A 100 1.12 -8.84 -4.40
N SER A 101 -0.12 -8.74 -4.88
CA SER A 101 -0.48 -9.22 -6.22
C SER A 101 0.22 -8.41 -7.31
N LEU A 102 0.30 -7.10 -7.15
CA LEU A 102 1.05 -6.23 -8.05
C LEU A 102 2.55 -6.46 -7.97
N ALA A 103 3.10 -6.70 -6.77
CA ALA A 103 4.51 -7.07 -6.61
C ALA A 103 4.86 -8.36 -7.38
N ALA A 104 3.99 -9.40 -7.26
CA ALA A 104 4.12 -10.63 -8.04
C ALA A 104 4.07 -10.36 -9.55
N SER A 105 3.09 -9.56 -9.98
CA SER A 105 2.88 -9.23 -11.40
C SER A 105 4.06 -8.46 -11.98
N PHE A 106 4.56 -7.44 -11.29
CA PHE A 106 5.70 -6.65 -11.77
C PHE A 106 6.99 -7.45 -11.79
N MET A 107 7.21 -8.35 -10.82
CA MET A 107 8.32 -9.28 -10.85
C MET A 107 8.20 -10.27 -12.01
N SER A 108 7.01 -10.81 -12.27
CA SER A 108 6.76 -11.72 -13.39
C SER A 108 7.01 -11.03 -14.73
N LEU A 109 6.57 -9.79 -14.90
CA LEU A 109 6.83 -8.98 -16.11
C LEU A 109 8.32 -8.71 -16.30
N PHE A 110 9.02 -8.36 -15.21
CA PHE A 110 10.45 -8.10 -15.22
C PHE A 110 11.26 -9.34 -15.67
N LEU A 111 10.91 -10.51 -15.13
CA LEU A 111 11.57 -11.78 -15.47
C LEU A 111 11.16 -12.31 -16.86
N GLY A 112 9.89 -12.13 -17.24
CA GLY A 112 9.35 -12.63 -18.51
C GLY A 112 10.05 -12.04 -19.75
N LYS A 113 10.67 -10.86 -19.60
CA LYS A 113 11.49 -10.28 -20.68
C LYS A 113 12.90 -10.91 -20.77
N ARG A 114 13.40 -11.49 -19.68
CA ARG A 114 14.76 -12.07 -19.60
C ARG A 114 14.78 -13.56 -19.91
N ILE A 115 13.65 -14.23 -19.76
CA ILE A 115 13.54 -15.66 -20.06
C ILE A 115 13.22 -15.81 -21.54
N GLU A 116 14.11 -16.51 -22.28
CA GLU A 116 13.98 -16.70 -23.74
C GLU A 116 12.76 -17.54 -24.09
N ASP A 117 12.49 -18.59 -23.33
CA ASP A 117 11.30 -19.44 -23.53
C ASP A 117 10.04 -18.71 -23.09
N LYS A 118 9.29 -18.20 -24.08
CA LYS A 118 8.04 -17.45 -23.87
C LYS A 118 6.87 -18.30 -23.37
N LYS A 119 7.01 -19.63 -23.40
CA LYS A 119 6.00 -20.57 -22.84
C LYS A 119 6.32 -20.98 -21.41
N SER A 120 7.45 -20.51 -20.86
CA SER A 120 7.89 -20.84 -19.51
C SER A 120 6.97 -20.25 -18.44
N TYR A 121 6.61 -21.06 -17.46
CA TYR A 121 5.87 -20.64 -16.26
C TYR A 121 6.79 -20.05 -15.15
N TRP A 122 8.11 -20.13 -15.33
CA TRP A 122 9.06 -19.65 -14.31
C TRP A 122 8.90 -18.19 -13.92
N PRO A 123 8.62 -17.23 -14.84
CA PRO A 123 8.39 -15.84 -14.44
C PRO A 123 7.25 -15.70 -13.43
N VAL A 124 6.16 -16.44 -13.62
CA VAL A 124 4.98 -16.39 -12.72
C VAL A 124 5.32 -17.02 -11.37
N LEU A 125 5.93 -18.20 -11.36
CA LEU A 125 6.32 -18.89 -10.13
C LEU A 125 7.29 -18.04 -9.28
N LEU A 126 8.29 -17.46 -9.92
CA LEU A 126 9.26 -16.59 -9.25
C LEU A 126 8.62 -15.26 -8.81
N GLY A 127 7.66 -14.74 -9.56
CA GLY A 127 6.87 -13.58 -9.15
C GLY A 127 6.05 -13.85 -7.88
N ILE A 128 5.40 -15.01 -7.80
CA ILE A 128 4.69 -15.43 -6.59
C ILE A 128 5.67 -15.63 -5.43
N ALA A 129 6.80 -16.32 -5.65
CA ALA A 129 7.82 -16.49 -4.62
C ALA A 129 8.37 -15.15 -4.10
N TYR A 130 8.55 -14.16 -5.00
CA TYR A 130 8.93 -12.81 -4.63
C TYR A 130 7.87 -12.18 -3.70
N ALA A 131 6.59 -12.19 -4.10
CA ALA A 131 5.51 -11.59 -3.31
C ALA A 131 5.40 -12.19 -1.89
N PHE A 132 5.74 -13.46 -1.72
CA PHE A 132 5.74 -14.17 -0.43
C PHE A 132 7.13 -14.34 0.19
N SER A 133 8.09 -13.51 -0.20
CA SER A 133 9.44 -13.52 0.36
C SER A 133 9.42 -13.14 1.87
N LEU A 134 10.53 -13.43 2.55
CA LEU A 134 10.68 -13.08 3.96
C LEU A 134 10.50 -11.57 4.21
N TYR A 135 10.94 -10.72 3.27
CA TYR A 135 10.76 -9.27 3.39
C TYR A 135 9.28 -8.89 3.48
N SER A 136 8.46 -9.35 2.52
CA SER A 136 7.03 -9.04 2.51
C SER A 136 6.31 -9.56 3.75
N GLN A 137 6.71 -10.72 4.27
CA GLN A 137 6.13 -11.29 5.49
C GLN A 137 6.55 -10.51 6.74
N ALA A 138 7.81 -10.07 6.82
CA ALA A 138 8.30 -9.29 7.96
C ALA A 138 7.66 -7.89 8.02
N TYR A 139 7.41 -7.28 6.85
CA TYR A 139 6.89 -5.90 6.76
C TYR A 139 5.41 -5.81 6.37
N ILE A 140 4.66 -6.92 6.45
CA ILE A 140 3.23 -6.95 6.10
C ILE A 140 2.37 -5.95 6.90
N PHE A 141 2.79 -5.61 8.12
CA PHE A 141 2.12 -4.64 9.00
C PHE A 141 2.56 -3.18 8.76
N HIS A 142 3.50 -2.96 7.84
CA HIS A 142 3.99 -1.65 7.41
C HIS A 142 3.57 -1.39 5.97
N ILE A 143 2.29 -1.15 5.73
CA ILE A 143 1.69 -1.12 4.39
C ILE A 143 2.32 -0.09 3.44
N MET A 144 2.92 0.99 3.93
CA MET A 144 3.65 1.96 3.11
C MET A 144 4.94 1.37 2.51
N TRP A 145 5.61 0.46 3.23
CA TRP A 145 6.85 -0.17 2.75
C TRP A 145 6.57 -1.15 1.62
N LEU A 146 5.34 -1.69 1.57
CA LEU A 146 4.89 -2.54 0.47
C LEU A 146 4.77 -1.76 -0.85
N ASP A 147 4.59 -0.43 -0.84
CA ASP A 147 4.60 0.39 -2.05
C ASP A 147 5.99 0.37 -2.70
N GLY A 148 7.03 0.64 -1.92
CA GLY A 148 8.41 0.55 -2.41
C GLY A 148 8.77 -0.86 -2.89
N TYR A 149 8.33 -1.88 -2.14
CA TYR A 149 8.54 -3.28 -2.51
C TYR A 149 7.88 -3.65 -3.84
N MET A 150 6.63 -3.24 -4.04
CA MET A 150 5.86 -3.45 -5.26
C MET A 150 6.48 -2.71 -6.46
N LEU A 151 6.80 -1.43 -6.28
CA LEU A 151 7.27 -0.56 -7.36
C LEU A 151 8.72 -0.82 -7.75
N LEU A 152 9.55 -1.39 -6.87
CA LEU A 152 10.97 -1.59 -7.12
C LEU A 152 11.25 -2.30 -8.47
N ARG A 153 10.49 -3.35 -8.79
CA ARG A 153 10.70 -4.11 -10.04
C ARG A 153 10.24 -3.35 -11.26
N LEU A 154 9.19 -2.54 -11.11
CA LEU A 154 8.72 -1.67 -12.17
C LEU A 154 9.74 -0.55 -12.45
N ILE A 155 10.27 0.07 -11.41
CA ILE A 155 11.33 1.09 -11.52
C ILE A 155 12.56 0.51 -12.22
N LEU A 156 13.07 -0.64 -11.79
CA LEU A 156 14.21 -1.30 -12.43
C LEU A 156 13.94 -1.61 -13.90
N PHE A 157 12.74 -2.08 -14.22
CA PHE A 157 12.33 -2.36 -15.59
C PHE A 157 12.36 -1.11 -16.47
N PHE A 158 11.81 0.01 -16.01
CA PHE A 158 11.83 1.26 -16.77
C PHE A 158 13.22 1.90 -16.81
N THR A 159 14.02 1.75 -15.75
CA THR A 159 15.42 2.20 -15.76
C THR A 159 16.25 1.49 -16.84
N GLU A 160 16.14 0.16 -16.94
CA GLU A 160 16.81 -0.58 -18.00
C GLU A 160 16.33 -0.16 -19.40
N LYS A 161 15.02 0.03 -19.55
CA LYS A 161 14.45 0.48 -20.81
C LYS A 161 14.92 1.90 -21.17
N PHE A 162 15.07 2.77 -20.18
CA PHE A 162 15.65 4.10 -20.37
C PHE A 162 17.09 4.02 -20.84
N ILE A 163 17.93 3.21 -20.19
CA ILE A 163 19.34 3.06 -20.56
C ILE A 163 19.50 2.47 -21.96
N SER A 164 18.70 1.45 -22.30
CA SER A 164 18.83 0.72 -23.58
C SER A 164 18.14 1.41 -24.75
N GLU A 165 16.97 2.04 -24.54
CA GLU A 165 16.13 2.58 -25.61
C GLU A 165 16.00 4.12 -25.57
N GLN A 166 16.58 4.77 -24.55
CA GLN A 166 16.46 6.23 -24.28
C GLN A 166 15.01 6.73 -24.21
N LYS A 167 14.09 5.88 -23.70
CA LYS A 167 12.68 6.22 -23.52
C LYS A 167 12.38 6.60 -22.08
N TYR A 168 12.04 7.88 -21.85
CA TYR A 168 11.87 8.46 -20.49
C TYR A 168 10.49 8.25 -19.87
N LEU A 169 9.45 8.02 -20.67
CA LEU A 169 8.04 8.06 -20.24
C LEU A 169 7.70 7.10 -19.09
N GLY A 170 8.45 6.05 -18.90
CA GLY A 170 8.22 5.09 -17.82
C GLY A 170 8.95 5.39 -16.51
N LEU A 171 9.80 6.45 -16.47
CA LEU A 171 10.52 6.86 -15.25
C LEU A 171 9.81 7.99 -14.49
N ILE A 172 8.73 8.54 -15.05
CA ILE A 172 7.98 9.68 -14.50
C ILE A 172 6.77 9.19 -13.65
N ILE A 173 6.78 7.92 -13.27
CA ILE A 173 5.79 7.35 -12.34
C ILE A 173 6.36 7.53 -10.93
#